data_3d29be1574e995e1a41153b3b5d33e57
#
_entry.id   3d29be1574e995e1a41153b3b5d33e57
#
_cell.length_a   1.000
_cell.length_b   1.000
_cell.length_c   1.000
_cell.angle_alpha   90.00
_cell.angle_beta   90.00
_cell.angle_gamma   90.00
#
_symmetry.space_group_name_H-M   'P 1'
#
loop_
_entity.id
_entity.type
_entity.pdbx_description
1 polymer ?
#
loop_
_entity_poly.entity_id
_entity_poly.type
_entity_poly.pdbx_seq_one_letter_code
_entity_poly.pdbx_strand_id
1 'polypeptide(L)'
;FSEEQQASGRQPFQIRIWGSTGNMTLWEGDWDVYLYTEEGEILPVILDGVTRLKLLFGNYEIPKGNHILFPMASTNHMLTLHDRLRASYDSTATAVKENVIYLFYMLTKPVWNRKKIWVIYEKYCTEAQDNGSYFFKYCMENLPEKEKKHIYFILDKKSLQWPQMKKYGRNLVPFMSARHMLYMLAARIYVASDARNHGFAWKPKPNIITRQISQ
;
A
#
# COMPACT_ATOMS: atom_id res chain seq x y z
N PHE A 1 31.20 20.28 5.07
CA PHE A 1 30.90 19.60 3.78
C PHE A 1 32.14 19.74 2.87
N SER A 2 32.57 18.64 2.22
CA SER A 2 33.66 18.73 1.24
C SER A 2 33.15 19.38 -0.07
N GLU A 3 34.03 20.13 -0.75
CA GLU A 3 33.67 20.76 -2.03
C GLU A 3 33.20 19.76 -3.11
N GLU A 4 33.68 18.51 -3.04
CA GLU A 4 33.20 17.41 -3.91
C GLU A 4 31.73 17.00 -3.63
N GLN A 5 31.24 17.12 -2.40
CA GLN A 5 29.87 16.83 -2.05
C GLN A 5 28.92 17.92 -2.53
N GLN A 6 29.35 19.18 -2.54
CA GLN A 6 28.57 20.29 -3.11
C GLN A 6 28.44 20.18 -4.63
N ALA A 7 29.47 19.72 -5.33
CA ALA A 7 29.46 19.56 -6.79
C ALA A 7 28.56 18.39 -7.26
N SER A 8 28.31 17.37 -6.45
CA SER A 8 27.50 16.21 -6.83
C SER A 8 25.99 16.40 -6.66
N GLY A 9 25.55 17.44 -5.98
CA GLY A 9 24.14 17.67 -5.62
C GLY A 9 23.51 16.57 -4.74
N ARG A 10 24.34 15.64 -4.22
CA ARG A 10 23.91 14.52 -3.40
C ARG A 10 24.60 14.58 -2.05
N GLN A 11 23.82 14.84 -1.01
CA GLN A 11 24.34 14.85 0.34
C GLN A 11 23.74 13.67 1.11
N PRO A 12 24.57 12.76 1.65
CA PRO A 12 24.11 11.77 2.61
C PRO A 12 23.71 12.49 3.90
N PHE A 13 22.54 12.19 4.41
CA PHE A 13 22.08 12.72 5.67
C PHE A 13 21.57 11.60 6.57
N GLN A 14 21.68 11.82 7.87
CA GLN A 14 21.16 10.92 8.87
C GLN A 14 20.00 11.61 9.60
N ILE A 15 18.83 10.99 9.56
CA ILE A 15 17.68 11.48 10.31
C ILE A 15 17.73 10.83 11.70
N ARG A 16 17.71 11.67 12.72
CA ARG A 16 17.45 11.24 14.11
C ARG A 16 16.16 11.90 14.55
N ILE A 17 15.21 11.10 15.03
CA ILE A 17 13.92 11.61 15.52
C ILE A 17 13.97 11.54 17.04
N TRP A 18 13.91 12.70 17.69
CA TRP A 18 13.82 12.79 19.14
C TRP A 18 12.84 13.91 19.53
N GLY A 19 12.19 13.76 20.66
CA GLY A 19 11.37 14.80 21.27
C GLY A 19 12.08 15.52 22.40
N SER A 20 11.50 16.56 22.93
CA SER A 20 12.01 17.34 24.10
C SER A 20 12.23 16.47 25.35
N THR A 21 11.60 15.30 25.44
CA THR A 21 11.72 14.33 26.52
C THR A 21 12.63 13.13 26.18
N GLY A 22 13.38 13.20 25.08
CA GLY A 22 14.32 12.16 24.64
C GLY A 22 13.75 11.11 23.70
N ASN A 23 12.57 10.56 23.96
CA ASN A 23 11.90 9.59 23.11
C ASN A 23 10.63 10.16 22.49
N MET A 24 10.61 10.32 21.18
CA MET A 24 9.40 10.70 20.45
C MET A 24 8.70 9.42 19.95
N THR A 25 7.42 9.29 20.28
CA THR A 25 6.57 8.26 19.71
C THR A 25 5.86 8.87 18.49
N LEU A 26 6.16 8.34 17.31
CA LEU A 26 5.36 8.64 16.13
C LEU A 26 4.02 7.90 16.29
N TRP A 27 2.95 8.56 15.91
CA TRP A 27 1.60 7.98 15.91
C TRP A 27 1.38 7.26 14.60
N GLU A 28 0.49 6.29 14.56
CA GLU A 28 0.13 5.61 13.33
C GLU A 28 -0.28 6.60 12.24
N GLY A 29 0.31 6.45 11.07
CA GLY A 29 0.03 7.28 9.91
C GLY A 29 1.23 7.59 9.05
N ASP A 30 1.03 8.53 8.14
CA ASP A 30 2.03 8.99 7.19
C ASP A 30 2.63 10.31 7.67
N TRP A 31 3.96 10.38 7.72
CA TRP A 31 4.74 11.53 8.20
C TRP A 31 5.60 12.03 7.06
N ASP A 32 5.23 13.14 6.46
CA ASP A 32 6.02 13.77 5.41
C ASP A 32 7.28 14.41 5.98
N VAL A 33 8.42 14.21 5.29
CA VAL A 33 9.72 14.71 5.73
C VAL A 33 10.05 16.00 5.00
N TYR A 34 10.33 17.03 5.77
CA TYR A 34 10.74 18.33 5.28
C TYR A 34 12.11 18.73 5.85
N LEU A 35 12.87 19.47 5.06
CA LEU A 35 14.07 20.15 5.49
C LEU A 35 13.69 21.60 5.90
N TYR A 36 14.18 22.01 7.06
CA TYR A 36 14.12 23.38 7.50
C TYR A 36 15.49 24.02 7.29
N THR A 37 15.57 25.06 6.48
CA THR A 37 16.81 25.77 6.17
C THR A 37 17.09 26.83 7.24
N GLU A 38 18.36 27.27 7.37
CA GLU A 38 18.75 28.35 8.26
C GLU A 38 18.06 29.69 7.90
N GLU A 39 17.65 29.84 6.63
CA GLU A 39 16.92 31.00 6.12
C GLU A 39 15.42 30.96 6.42
N GLY A 40 14.95 29.90 7.09
CA GLY A 40 13.55 29.73 7.49
C GLY A 40 12.65 29.10 6.43
N GLU A 41 13.22 28.61 5.33
CA GLU A 41 12.43 27.92 4.30
C GLU A 41 12.15 26.47 4.69
N ILE A 42 10.96 25.97 4.31
CA ILE A 42 10.54 24.58 4.47
C ILE A 42 10.52 23.91 3.10
N LEU A 43 11.44 22.99 2.88
CA LEU A 43 11.59 22.30 1.62
C LEU A 43 11.24 20.82 1.75
N PRO A 44 10.40 20.26 0.86
CA PRO A 44 10.10 18.83 0.85
C PRO A 44 11.33 18.02 0.44
N VAL A 45 11.54 16.87 1.07
CA VAL A 45 12.57 15.91 0.67
C VAL A 45 12.06 15.11 -0.52
N ILE A 46 12.56 15.41 -1.71
CA ILE A 46 12.17 14.73 -2.96
C ILE A 46 13.13 13.58 -3.25
N LEU A 47 12.58 12.41 -3.53
CA LEU A 47 13.34 11.20 -3.83
C LEU A 47 13.62 11.09 -5.33
N ASP A 48 14.88 10.80 -5.68
CA ASP A 48 15.26 10.47 -7.05
C ASP A 48 14.72 9.10 -7.49
N GLY A 49 14.80 8.82 -8.80
CA GLY A 49 14.29 7.56 -9.36
C GLY A 49 15.01 6.33 -8.83
N VAL A 50 16.31 6.41 -8.57
CA VAL A 50 17.12 5.29 -8.05
C VAL A 50 16.75 4.99 -6.60
N THR A 51 16.62 6.02 -5.78
CA THR A 51 16.20 5.88 -4.37
C THR A 51 14.79 5.31 -4.28
N ARG A 52 13.86 5.76 -5.13
CA ARG A 52 12.50 5.19 -5.19
C ARG A 52 12.50 3.71 -5.55
N LEU A 53 13.34 3.28 -6.50
CA LEU A 53 13.48 1.86 -6.83
C LEU A 53 14.07 1.06 -5.67
N LYS A 54 15.06 1.61 -4.95
CA LYS A 54 15.62 0.97 -3.76
C LYS A 54 14.55 0.82 -2.67
N LEU A 55 13.75 1.84 -2.41
CA LEU A 55 12.65 1.77 -1.45
C LEU A 55 11.56 0.75 -1.88
N LEU A 56 11.33 0.62 -3.17
CA LEU A 56 10.33 -0.32 -3.70
C LEU A 56 10.73 -1.79 -3.49
N PHE A 57 12.02 -2.11 -3.66
CA PHE A 57 12.51 -3.50 -3.59
C PHE A 57 13.26 -3.82 -2.28
N GLY A 58 13.70 -2.80 -1.57
CA GLY A 58 14.37 -2.97 -0.28
C GLY A 58 13.40 -3.25 0.86
N ASN A 59 13.95 -3.81 1.92
CA ASN A 59 13.26 -3.97 3.20
C ASN A 59 13.91 -3.00 4.19
N TYR A 60 13.33 -1.81 4.33
CA TYR A 60 13.83 -0.75 5.22
C TYR A 60 12.96 -0.60 6.46
N GLU A 61 12.34 -1.68 6.90
CA GLU A 61 11.53 -1.69 8.10
C GLU A 61 12.38 -1.45 9.34
N ILE A 62 11.97 -0.49 10.13
CA ILE A 62 12.56 -0.21 11.44
C ILE A 62 11.56 -0.68 12.50
N PRO A 63 11.83 -1.82 13.17
CA PRO A 63 10.97 -2.28 14.24
C PRO A 63 11.10 -1.34 15.45
N LYS A 64 9.96 -0.89 15.96
CA LYS A 64 9.86 -0.02 17.14
C LYS A 64 8.80 -0.56 18.08
N GLY A 65 9.20 -1.44 19.00
CA GLY A 65 8.24 -2.11 19.88
C GLY A 65 7.21 -2.91 19.07
N ASN A 66 5.94 -2.53 19.20
CA ASN A 66 4.84 -3.16 18.48
C ASN A 66 4.51 -2.51 17.13
N HIS A 67 5.28 -1.50 16.75
CA HIS A 67 5.12 -0.75 15.50
C HIS A 67 6.22 -1.10 14.50
N ILE A 68 5.93 -0.78 13.25
CA ILE A 68 6.90 -0.76 12.15
C ILE A 68 6.88 0.61 11.53
N LEU A 69 8.06 1.22 11.45
CA LEU A 69 8.32 2.44 10.71
C LEU A 69 9.07 2.09 9.42
N PHE A 70 8.60 2.57 8.29
CA PHE A 70 9.31 2.38 7.02
C PHE A 70 9.21 3.59 6.10
N PRO A 71 10.28 3.89 5.34
CA PRO A 71 10.28 4.96 4.37
C PRO A 71 9.54 4.54 3.10
N MET A 72 8.77 5.47 2.55
CA MET A 72 8.08 5.30 1.28
C MET A 72 8.11 6.59 0.46
N ALA A 73 7.81 6.49 -0.82
CA ALA A 73 7.61 7.65 -1.67
C ALA A 73 6.12 7.97 -1.76
N SER A 74 5.75 9.22 -1.45
CA SER A 74 4.40 9.72 -1.70
C SER A 74 4.10 9.86 -3.20
N THR A 75 2.87 10.23 -3.54
CA THR A 75 2.46 10.49 -4.94
C THR A 75 3.28 11.57 -5.62
N ASN A 76 3.79 12.54 -4.87
CA ASN A 76 4.65 13.63 -5.36
C ASN A 76 6.14 13.32 -5.25
N HIS A 77 6.50 12.05 -5.04
CA HIS A 77 7.87 11.60 -4.87
C HIS A 77 8.56 12.12 -3.60
N MET A 78 7.82 12.68 -2.66
CA MET A 78 8.36 13.11 -1.38
C MET A 78 8.69 11.90 -0.51
N LEU A 79 9.72 12.04 0.34
CA LEU A 79 10.00 11.06 1.38
C LEU A 79 8.90 11.14 2.45
N THR A 80 8.25 10.04 2.69
CA THR A 80 7.26 9.87 3.75
C THR A 80 7.66 8.69 4.63
N LEU A 81 7.57 8.85 5.93
CA LEU A 81 7.72 7.76 6.89
C LEU A 81 6.33 7.27 7.28
N HIS A 82 6.08 5.99 7.09
CA HIS A 82 4.82 5.36 7.48
C HIS A 82 5.00 4.57 8.77
N ASP A 83 4.23 4.91 9.80
CA ASP A 83 4.18 4.19 11.07
C ASP A 83 2.87 3.45 11.21
N ARG A 84 2.93 2.15 11.51
CA ARG A 84 1.75 1.32 11.80
C ARG A 84 2.05 0.19 12.76
N LEU A 85 1.01 -0.37 13.34
CA LEU A 85 1.12 -1.59 14.12
C LEU A 85 1.69 -2.74 13.29
N ARG A 86 2.54 -3.53 13.92
CA ARG A 86 3.13 -4.74 13.33
C ARG A 86 2.05 -5.79 13.12
N ALA A 87 1.98 -6.32 11.92
CA ALA A 87 1.04 -7.37 11.55
C ALA A 87 1.75 -8.71 11.32
N SER A 88 0.98 -9.80 11.33
CA SER A 88 1.53 -11.16 11.14
C SER A 88 2.13 -11.38 9.74
N TYR A 89 1.83 -10.52 8.79
CA TYR A 89 2.38 -10.57 7.43
C TYR A 89 3.67 -9.76 7.26
N ASP A 90 4.13 -9.06 8.30
CA ASP A 90 5.40 -8.34 8.27
C ASP A 90 6.57 -9.31 8.45
N SER A 91 6.96 -9.90 7.34
CA SER A 91 8.04 -10.87 7.28
C SER A 91 8.82 -10.74 5.99
N THR A 92 10.09 -11.11 6.04
CA THR A 92 10.95 -11.17 4.84
C THR A 92 10.33 -12.04 3.74
N ALA A 93 9.68 -13.14 4.11
CA ALA A 93 9.02 -14.02 3.15
C ALA A 93 7.87 -13.30 2.41
N THR A 94 7.08 -12.50 3.11
CA THR A 94 6.04 -11.67 2.50
C THR A 94 6.64 -10.60 1.58
N ALA A 95 7.69 -9.91 2.01
CA ALA A 95 8.37 -8.91 1.19
C ALA A 95 8.94 -9.51 -0.11
N VAL A 96 9.57 -10.69 -0.03
CA VAL A 96 10.04 -11.42 -1.22
C VAL A 96 8.88 -11.78 -2.13
N LYS A 97 7.79 -12.31 -1.58
CA LYS A 97 6.58 -12.66 -2.34
C LYS A 97 5.98 -11.45 -3.06
N GLU A 98 5.88 -10.30 -2.39
CA GLU A 98 5.40 -9.06 -2.99
C GLU A 98 6.31 -8.60 -4.14
N ASN A 99 7.64 -8.67 -3.96
CA ASN A 99 8.59 -8.31 -4.98
C ASN A 99 8.48 -9.19 -6.22
N VAL A 100 8.37 -10.50 -6.04
CA VAL A 100 8.20 -11.48 -7.14
C VAL A 100 6.90 -11.18 -7.89
N ILE A 101 5.79 -10.94 -7.18
CA ILE A 101 4.50 -10.64 -7.81
C ILE A 101 4.54 -9.28 -8.51
N TYR A 102 5.22 -8.29 -7.94
CA TYR A 102 5.40 -6.99 -8.59
C TYR A 102 6.17 -7.12 -9.90
N LEU A 103 7.29 -7.84 -9.91
CA LEU A 103 8.06 -8.11 -11.14
C LEU A 103 7.22 -8.85 -12.18
N PHE A 104 6.48 -9.88 -11.76
CA PHE A 104 5.56 -10.60 -12.64
C PHE A 104 4.50 -9.67 -13.23
N TYR A 105 3.90 -8.80 -12.39
CA TYR A 105 2.96 -7.80 -12.87
C TYR A 105 3.58 -6.85 -13.89
N MET A 106 4.79 -6.34 -13.63
CA MET A 106 5.47 -5.42 -14.55
C MET A 106 5.71 -6.04 -15.92
N LEU A 107 6.14 -7.31 -15.96
CA LEU A 107 6.36 -8.05 -17.20
C LEU A 107 5.04 -8.35 -17.96
N THR A 108 3.95 -8.52 -17.24
CA THR A 108 2.65 -8.91 -17.80
C THR A 108 1.61 -7.79 -17.79
N LYS A 109 2.02 -6.57 -17.45
CA LYS A 109 1.16 -5.40 -17.31
C LYS A 109 0.19 -5.15 -18.48
N PRO A 110 0.56 -5.28 -19.77
CA PRO A 110 -0.38 -5.09 -20.87
C PRO A 110 -1.56 -6.06 -20.84
N VAL A 111 -1.33 -7.30 -20.39
CA VAL A 111 -2.38 -8.31 -20.25
C VAL A 111 -3.33 -7.96 -19.11
N TRP A 112 -2.78 -7.53 -17.97
CA TRP A 112 -3.57 -7.20 -16.79
C TRP A 112 -4.40 -5.94 -16.97
N ASN A 113 -3.85 -4.91 -17.63
CA ASN A 113 -4.58 -3.67 -17.91
C ASN A 113 -5.84 -3.86 -18.76
N ARG A 114 -5.88 -4.91 -19.59
CA ARG A 114 -7.06 -5.26 -20.39
C ARG A 114 -8.19 -5.89 -19.58
N LYS A 115 -7.88 -6.46 -18.40
CA LYS A 115 -8.84 -7.23 -17.60
C LYS A 115 -9.84 -6.37 -16.82
N LYS A 116 -9.63 -5.06 -16.70
CA LYS A 116 -10.54 -4.11 -16.01
C LYS A 116 -10.95 -4.59 -14.61
N ILE A 117 -9.99 -5.08 -13.83
CA ILE A 117 -10.22 -5.66 -12.50
C ILE A 117 -10.78 -4.60 -11.54
N TRP A 118 -11.81 -4.98 -10.80
CA TRP A 118 -12.36 -4.24 -9.67
C TRP A 118 -12.00 -4.98 -8.39
N VAL A 119 -11.46 -4.26 -7.43
CA VAL A 119 -11.12 -4.78 -6.12
C VAL A 119 -11.92 -4.06 -5.06
N ILE A 120 -12.61 -4.82 -4.23
CA ILE A 120 -13.47 -4.33 -3.16
C ILE A 120 -12.95 -4.90 -1.84
N TYR A 121 -12.86 -4.09 -0.81
CA TYR A 121 -12.46 -4.50 0.54
C TYR A 121 -12.94 -3.51 1.60
N GLU A 122 -12.95 -3.95 2.86
CA GLU A 122 -13.33 -3.15 4.02
C GLU A 122 -12.29 -3.33 5.13
N LYS A 123 -12.12 -2.32 5.97
CA LYS A 123 -11.39 -2.35 7.25
C LYS A 123 -10.17 -3.32 7.26
N TYR A 124 -9.11 -2.96 6.61
CA TYR A 124 -7.90 -3.80 6.51
C TYR A 124 -8.14 -5.20 5.94
N CYS A 125 -9.20 -5.39 5.16
CA CYS A 125 -9.65 -6.69 4.63
C CYS A 125 -10.08 -7.70 5.72
N THR A 126 -10.43 -7.25 6.91
CA THR A 126 -10.81 -8.12 8.03
C THR A 126 -12.31 -8.36 8.15
N GLU A 127 -13.12 -7.50 7.55
CA GLU A 127 -14.59 -7.52 7.67
C GLU A 127 -15.29 -7.51 6.31
N ALA A 128 -16.56 -7.89 6.30
CA ALA A 128 -17.46 -7.86 5.15
C ALA A 128 -18.88 -7.54 5.62
N GLN A 129 -19.07 -6.37 6.25
CA GLN A 129 -20.30 -5.95 6.92
C GLN A 129 -20.74 -4.53 6.56
N ASP A 130 -19.95 -3.82 5.77
CA ASP A 130 -20.16 -2.43 5.43
C ASP A 130 -20.53 -2.28 3.94
N ASN A 131 -20.62 -1.08 3.45
CA ASN A 131 -21.07 -0.69 2.10
C ASN A 131 -20.32 -1.44 0.98
N GLY A 132 -19.02 -1.71 1.15
CA GLY A 132 -18.23 -2.47 0.20
C GLY A 132 -18.76 -3.88 -0.02
N SER A 133 -19.13 -4.58 1.06
CA SER A 133 -19.68 -5.92 0.98
C SER A 133 -21.09 -5.94 0.40
N TYR A 134 -21.93 -4.96 0.75
CA TYR A 134 -23.27 -4.81 0.15
C TYR A 134 -23.17 -4.51 -1.34
N PHE A 135 -22.29 -3.60 -1.73
CA PHE A 135 -22.04 -3.30 -3.14
C PHE A 135 -21.53 -4.52 -3.91
N PHE A 136 -20.58 -5.27 -3.32
CA PHE A 136 -20.10 -6.52 -3.92
C PHE A 136 -21.24 -7.54 -4.13
N LYS A 137 -22.05 -7.77 -3.09
CA LYS A 137 -23.21 -8.68 -3.17
C LYS A 137 -24.17 -8.25 -4.26
N TYR A 138 -24.51 -6.95 -4.31
CA TYR A 138 -25.37 -6.39 -5.35
C TYR A 138 -24.79 -6.66 -6.74
N CYS A 139 -23.49 -6.43 -6.95
CA CYS A 139 -22.83 -6.73 -8.22
C CYS A 139 -22.94 -8.20 -8.60
N MET A 140 -22.74 -9.11 -7.61
CA MET A 140 -22.81 -10.55 -7.84
C MET A 140 -24.24 -11.04 -8.15
N GLU A 141 -25.25 -10.36 -7.69
CA GLU A 141 -26.64 -10.71 -7.93
C GLU A 141 -27.16 -10.13 -9.23
N ASN A 142 -26.82 -8.90 -9.57
CA ASN A 142 -27.49 -8.11 -10.61
C ASN A 142 -26.70 -7.93 -11.91
N LEU A 143 -25.37 -8.11 -11.90
CA LEU A 143 -24.58 -7.90 -13.11
C LEU A 143 -24.52 -9.18 -13.99
N PRO A 144 -24.28 -9.02 -15.30
CA PRO A 144 -24.03 -10.16 -16.20
C PRO A 144 -22.73 -10.90 -15.83
N GLU A 145 -22.67 -12.20 -16.08
CA GLU A 145 -21.50 -13.06 -15.78
C GLU A 145 -20.19 -12.54 -16.39
N LYS A 146 -20.27 -11.92 -17.58
CA LYS A 146 -19.11 -11.30 -18.25
C LYS A 146 -18.48 -10.15 -17.45
N GLU A 147 -19.25 -9.50 -16.58
CA GLU A 147 -18.79 -8.40 -15.72
C GLU A 147 -18.38 -8.92 -14.35
N LYS A 148 -19.18 -9.80 -13.75
CA LYS A 148 -18.89 -10.43 -12.46
C LYS A 148 -17.48 -11.02 -12.38
N LYS A 149 -17.00 -11.65 -13.47
CA LYS A 149 -15.68 -12.30 -13.52
C LYS A 149 -14.49 -11.36 -13.28
N HIS A 150 -14.72 -10.06 -13.28
CA HIS A 150 -13.68 -9.04 -13.06
C HIS A 150 -13.77 -8.35 -11.70
N ILE A 151 -14.78 -8.69 -10.90
CA ILE A 151 -15.06 -8.07 -9.60
C ILE A 151 -14.65 -9.03 -8.49
N TYR A 152 -13.79 -8.57 -7.59
CA TYR A 152 -13.21 -9.40 -6.54
C TYR A 152 -13.33 -8.71 -5.18
N PHE A 153 -13.73 -9.48 -4.18
CA PHE A 153 -13.75 -9.06 -2.79
C PHE A 153 -12.56 -9.64 -2.06
N ILE A 154 -11.78 -8.81 -1.39
CA ILE A 154 -10.62 -9.24 -0.60
C ILE A 154 -11.05 -9.37 0.86
N LEU A 155 -10.79 -10.54 1.45
CA LEU A 155 -11.14 -10.81 2.84
C LEU A 155 -10.11 -11.74 3.49
N ASP A 156 -9.80 -11.48 4.76
CA ASP A 156 -8.97 -12.40 5.55
C ASP A 156 -9.73 -13.70 5.81
N LYS A 157 -9.04 -14.82 5.68
CA LYS A 157 -9.61 -16.14 6.01
C LYS A 157 -10.04 -16.27 7.48
N LYS A 158 -9.46 -15.44 8.35
CA LYS A 158 -9.80 -15.38 9.79
C LYS A 158 -11.05 -14.56 10.07
N SER A 159 -11.57 -13.84 9.09
CA SER A 159 -12.80 -13.06 9.22
C SER A 159 -13.99 -13.95 9.60
N LEU A 160 -14.81 -13.46 10.51
CA LEU A 160 -16.08 -14.14 10.90
C LEU A 160 -17.03 -14.30 9.70
N GLN A 161 -16.94 -13.41 8.70
CA GLN A 161 -17.77 -13.45 7.50
C GLN A 161 -17.23 -14.37 6.42
N TRP A 162 -15.98 -14.86 6.55
CA TRP A 162 -15.37 -15.74 5.56
C TRP A 162 -16.24 -16.95 5.16
N PRO A 163 -16.86 -17.71 6.10
CA PRO A 163 -17.70 -18.85 5.73
C PRO A 163 -18.89 -18.47 4.84
N GLN A 164 -19.55 -17.34 5.13
CA GLN A 164 -20.70 -16.86 4.37
C GLN A 164 -20.29 -16.35 2.97
N MET A 165 -19.10 -15.75 2.86
CA MET A 165 -18.58 -15.20 1.61
C MET A 165 -18.04 -16.28 0.68
N LYS A 166 -17.74 -17.49 1.15
CA LYS A 166 -17.24 -18.61 0.31
C LYS A 166 -18.15 -18.95 -0.86
N LYS A 167 -19.45 -18.67 -0.78
CA LYS A 167 -20.40 -18.93 -1.88
C LYS A 167 -20.03 -18.19 -3.18
N TYR A 168 -19.27 -17.10 -3.09
CA TYR A 168 -18.82 -16.34 -4.26
C TYR A 168 -17.59 -16.94 -4.95
N GLY A 169 -17.06 -18.05 -4.46
CA GLY A 169 -16.03 -18.84 -5.12
C GLY A 169 -14.80 -18.04 -5.55
N ARG A 170 -14.53 -18.02 -6.85
CA ARG A 170 -13.36 -17.32 -7.41
C ARG A 170 -13.36 -15.80 -7.21
N ASN A 171 -14.52 -15.20 -6.95
CA ASN A 171 -14.64 -13.75 -6.76
C ASN A 171 -14.27 -13.33 -5.33
N LEU A 172 -14.21 -14.29 -4.39
CA LEU A 172 -13.61 -14.07 -3.07
C LEU A 172 -12.12 -14.38 -3.12
N VAL A 173 -11.31 -13.42 -2.71
CA VAL A 173 -9.85 -13.51 -2.75
C VAL A 173 -9.29 -13.42 -1.33
N PRO A 174 -8.52 -14.41 -0.89
CA PRO A 174 -7.91 -14.38 0.43
C PRO A 174 -6.91 -13.22 0.56
N PHE A 175 -7.01 -12.44 1.62
CA PHE A 175 -6.05 -11.42 1.98
C PHE A 175 -4.62 -12.00 2.05
N MET A 176 -3.62 -11.25 1.67
CA MET A 176 -2.21 -11.62 1.56
C MET A 176 -1.90 -12.84 0.66
N SER A 177 -2.86 -13.30 -0.15
CA SER A 177 -2.59 -14.31 -1.19
C SER A 177 -1.87 -13.67 -2.40
N ALA A 178 -1.22 -14.50 -3.24
CA ALA A 178 -0.61 -14.03 -4.49
C ALA A 178 -1.65 -13.36 -5.42
N ARG A 179 -2.88 -13.87 -5.44
CA ARG A 179 -3.98 -13.26 -6.21
C ARG A 179 -4.37 -11.89 -5.67
N HIS A 180 -4.45 -11.73 -4.35
CA HIS A 180 -4.69 -10.44 -3.72
C HIS A 180 -3.64 -9.42 -4.17
N MET A 181 -2.35 -9.73 -3.97
CA MET A 181 -1.25 -8.84 -4.33
C MET A 181 -1.27 -8.45 -5.81
N LEU A 182 -1.48 -9.44 -6.69
CA LEU A 182 -1.54 -9.21 -8.12
C LEU A 182 -2.75 -8.37 -8.53
N TYR A 183 -3.93 -8.65 -7.97
CA TYR A 183 -5.14 -7.91 -8.29
C TYR A 183 -5.11 -6.48 -7.76
N MET A 184 -4.49 -6.25 -6.61
CA MET A 184 -4.24 -4.91 -6.11
C MET A 184 -3.34 -4.09 -7.05
N LEU A 185 -2.31 -4.70 -7.66
CA LEU A 185 -1.47 -4.03 -8.66
C LEU A 185 -2.21 -3.79 -9.98
N ALA A 186 -3.05 -4.74 -10.39
CA ALA A 186 -3.75 -4.75 -11.68
C ALA A 186 -5.12 -4.06 -11.65
N ALA A 187 -5.61 -3.69 -10.48
CA ALA A 187 -6.94 -3.12 -10.33
C ALA A 187 -7.08 -1.79 -11.06
N ARG A 188 -8.17 -1.65 -11.79
CA ARG A 188 -8.59 -0.41 -12.42
C ARG A 188 -9.49 0.42 -11.51
N ILE A 189 -10.26 -0.25 -10.66
CA ILE A 189 -11.17 0.38 -9.71
C ILE A 189 -10.94 -0.25 -8.34
N TYR A 190 -10.85 0.61 -7.33
CA TYR A 190 -10.91 0.24 -5.93
C TYR A 190 -12.20 0.77 -5.32
N VAL A 191 -12.87 -0.08 -4.59
CA VAL A 191 -14.00 0.28 -3.72
C VAL A 191 -13.60 -0.12 -2.31
N ALA A 192 -13.36 0.86 -1.47
CA ALA A 192 -12.95 0.63 -0.10
C ALA A 192 -13.72 1.57 0.83
N SER A 193 -14.13 1.07 1.97
CA SER A 193 -14.70 1.88 3.07
C SER A 193 -13.62 2.55 3.92
N ASP A 194 -12.36 2.30 3.60
CA ASP A 194 -11.19 2.74 4.35
C ASP A 194 -10.07 3.18 3.39
N ALA A 195 -8.96 3.67 3.95
CA ALA A 195 -7.84 4.13 3.15
C ALA A 195 -7.28 3.02 2.23
N ARG A 196 -6.96 3.38 1.01
CA ARG A 196 -6.45 2.48 -0.02
C ARG A 196 -5.24 1.64 0.42
N ASN A 197 -4.40 2.22 1.28
CA ASN A 197 -3.17 1.58 1.75
C ASN A 197 -3.43 0.31 2.57
N HIS A 198 -4.59 0.20 3.21
CA HIS A 198 -4.95 -0.94 4.03
C HIS A 198 -5.18 -2.24 3.24
N GLY A 199 -5.47 -2.14 1.95
CA GLY A 199 -5.63 -3.32 1.10
C GLY A 199 -4.31 -3.87 0.53
N PHE A 200 -3.20 -3.10 0.66
CA PHE A 200 -1.91 -3.48 0.11
C PHE A 200 -0.81 -2.94 1.01
N ALA A 201 -0.15 -3.80 1.76
CA ALA A 201 0.64 -3.44 2.92
C ALA A 201 1.48 -2.14 2.77
N TRP A 202 2.48 -2.09 1.88
CA TRP A 202 3.37 -0.92 1.84
C TRP A 202 3.93 -0.55 0.45
N LYS A 203 3.57 -1.30 -0.59
CA LYS A 203 4.10 -1.01 -1.92
C LYS A 203 3.35 0.12 -2.61
N PRO A 204 4.07 1.12 -3.18
CA PRO A 204 3.46 2.17 -3.96
C PRO A 204 2.80 1.58 -5.22
N LYS A 205 1.63 2.08 -5.55
CA LYS A 205 0.82 1.53 -6.64
C LYS A 205 1.00 2.32 -7.92
N PRO A 206 1.35 1.67 -9.02
CA PRO A 206 1.40 2.32 -10.30
C PRO A 206 -0.04 2.61 -10.81
N ASN A 207 -0.24 3.84 -11.25
CA ASN A 207 -1.32 4.32 -12.13
C ASN A 207 -2.72 3.75 -11.88
N ILE A 208 -3.37 4.15 -10.78
CA ILE A 208 -4.73 3.74 -10.51
C ILE A 208 -5.63 4.96 -10.45
N ILE A 209 -6.67 4.95 -11.24
CA ILE A 209 -7.79 5.87 -11.09
C ILE A 209 -8.57 5.42 -9.86
N THR A 210 -8.30 6.05 -8.75
CA THR A 210 -9.04 5.81 -7.51
C THR A 210 -10.35 6.56 -7.59
N ARG A 211 -11.45 5.85 -7.71
CA ARG A 211 -12.75 6.39 -7.33
C ARG A 211 -13.01 5.93 -5.90
N GLN A 212 -12.73 6.79 -4.95
CA GLN A 212 -13.15 6.59 -3.57
C GLN A 212 -14.65 6.89 -3.52
N ILE A 213 -15.43 5.90 -3.16
CA ILE A 213 -16.81 6.14 -2.72
C ILE A 213 -16.68 6.49 -1.25
N SER A 214 -16.53 7.78 -0.95
CA SER A 214 -16.63 8.30 0.41
C SER A 214 -18.10 8.32 0.83
N GLN A 215 -18.34 7.94 2.03
CA GLN A 215 -19.62 8.19 2.73
C GLN A 215 -19.77 9.68 3.02
#